data_4d2c9244c744f038596bbcbf89420ac9
#
_entry.id   4d2c9244c744f038596bbcbf89420ac9
#
_cell.length_a   1.000
_cell.length_b   1.000
_cell.length_c   1.000
_cell.angle_alpha   90.00
_cell.angle_beta   90.00
_cell.angle_gamma   90.00
#
_symmetry.space_group_name_H-M   'P 1'
#
loop_
_entity.id
_entity.type
_entity.pdbx_description
1 polymer ?
#
loop_
_entity_poly.entity_id
_entity_poly.type
_entity_poly.pdbx_seq_one_letter_code
_entity_poly.pdbx_strand_id
1 'polypeptide(L)'
;MYQRVALTEQAAGLLGRLAQAHGPLMFHQSGGCCDGSAPMCYTEGEFRTGASDVLLAALRVDRVPEPVTFWMSAAQFERWRHTHLTVDVVPGRGGGFSLEAPEGVRFLIRSRLLTAEENAALGQ
;
A
#
# COMPACT_ATOMS: atom_id res chain seq x y z
N MET A 1 7.58 -1.97 -17.17
CA MET A 1 7.97 -1.10 -16.03
C MET A 1 7.95 -1.92 -14.75
N TYR A 2 8.98 -1.81 -13.95
CA TYR A 2 9.08 -2.56 -12.71
C TYR A 2 8.16 -1.98 -11.63
N GLN A 3 7.40 -2.86 -10.95
CA GLN A 3 6.51 -2.47 -9.86
C GLN A 3 7.21 -2.69 -8.53
N ARG A 4 7.34 -1.62 -7.73
CA ARG A 4 7.98 -1.72 -6.42
C ARG A 4 7.02 -2.16 -5.31
N VAL A 5 5.72 -2.21 -5.59
CA VAL A 5 4.70 -2.66 -4.65
C VAL A 5 3.90 -3.78 -5.29
N ALA A 6 3.70 -4.86 -4.55
CA ALA A 6 2.90 -6.00 -4.98
C ALA A 6 1.83 -6.31 -3.94
N LEU A 7 0.87 -7.15 -4.31
CA LEU A 7 -0.21 -7.59 -3.43
C LEU A 7 -0.21 -9.11 -3.35
N THR A 8 -0.49 -9.65 -2.15
CA THR A 8 -0.83 -11.07 -2.04
C THR A 8 -2.26 -11.28 -2.56
N GLU A 9 -2.61 -12.53 -2.85
CA GLU A 9 -3.97 -12.86 -3.28
C GLU A 9 -5.00 -12.47 -2.23
N GLN A 10 -4.67 -12.68 -0.95
CA GLN A 10 -5.55 -12.33 0.16
C GLN A 10 -5.78 -10.81 0.22
N ALA A 11 -4.71 -10.03 0.06
CA ALA A 11 -4.83 -8.58 0.05
C ALA A 11 -5.64 -8.10 -1.15
N ALA A 12 -5.40 -8.67 -2.33
CA ALA A 12 -6.16 -8.32 -3.54
C ALA A 12 -7.65 -8.65 -3.39
N GLY A 13 -7.97 -9.81 -2.82
CA GLY A 13 -9.36 -10.19 -2.57
C GLY A 13 -10.07 -9.26 -1.60
N LEU A 14 -9.39 -8.88 -0.53
CA LEU A 14 -9.94 -7.94 0.43
C LEU A 14 -10.16 -6.56 -0.20
N LEU A 15 -9.20 -6.08 -0.98
CA LEU A 15 -9.34 -4.80 -1.69
C LEU A 15 -10.52 -4.82 -2.66
N GLY A 16 -10.76 -5.94 -3.33
CA GLY A 16 -11.93 -6.11 -4.20
C GLY A 16 -13.24 -5.91 -3.43
N ARG A 17 -13.35 -6.53 -2.25
CA ARG A 17 -14.55 -6.39 -1.41
C ARG A 17 -14.71 -4.95 -0.89
N LEU A 18 -13.61 -4.35 -0.42
CA LEU A 18 -13.65 -2.98 0.09
C LEU A 18 -14.00 -1.98 -1.02
N ALA A 19 -13.47 -2.18 -2.22
CA ALA A 19 -13.78 -1.30 -3.35
C ALA A 19 -15.25 -1.37 -3.74
N GLN A 20 -15.87 -2.56 -3.68
CA GLN A 20 -17.30 -2.71 -3.95
C GLN A 20 -18.15 -1.96 -2.93
N ALA A 21 -17.72 -1.94 -1.68
CA ALA A 21 -18.46 -1.28 -0.61
C ALA A 21 -18.21 0.24 -0.55
N HIS A 22 -17.01 0.69 -0.88
CA HIS A 22 -16.57 2.06 -0.63
C HIS A 22 -16.19 2.86 -1.88
N GLY A 23 -16.04 2.21 -3.04
CA GLY A 23 -15.56 2.84 -4.26
C GLY A 23 -14.02 2.85 -4.33
N PRO A 24 -13.44 3.79 -5.09
CA PRO A 24 -11.98 3.82 -5.29
C PRO A 24 -11.22 3.93 -3.95
N LEU A 25 -10.12 3.21 -3.86
CA LEU A 25 -9.34 3.07 -2.63
C LEU A 25 -7.92 3.63 -2.79
N MET A 26 -7.31 3.98 -1.66
CA MET A 26 -5.91 4.36 -1.61
C MET A 26 -5.27 3.83 -0.33
N PHE A 27 -3.96 3.64 -0.36
CA PHE A 27 -3.14 3.39 0.82
C PHE A 27 -2.28 4.59 1.13
N HIS A 28 -2.02 4.84 2.41
CA HIS A 28 -1.01 5.78 2.85
C HIS A 28 -0.20 5.18 3.99
N GLN A 29 1.12 5.17 3.82
CA GLN A 29 2.07 4.73 4.84
C GLN A 29 2.67 5.97 5.48
N SER A 30 2.14 6.35 6.63
CA SER A 30 2.55 7.59 7.32
C SER A 30 3.68 7.38 8.32
N GLY A 31 3.80 6.18 8.84
CA GLY A 31 4.82 5.84 9.83
C GLY A 31 5.28 4.41 9.67
N GLY A 32 6.21 4.00 10.54
CA GLY A 32 6.78 2.67 10.47
C GLY A 32 7.96 2.62 9.51
N CYS A 33 9.02 1.96 9.92
CA CYS A 33 10.24 1.87 9.11
C CYS A 33 10.67 0.43 8.88
N CYS A 34 9.84 -0.53 9.28
CA CYS A 34 10.21 -1.94 9.32
C CYS A 34 9.14 -2.81 8.70
N ASP A 35 9.56 -3.99 8.31
CA ASP A 35 8.68 -5.08 7.93
C ASP A 35 7.60 -5.27 9.00
N GLY A 36 6.38 -5.50 8.59
CA GLY A 36 5.26 -5.64 9.53
C GLY A 36 4.47 -4.36 9.79
N SER A 37 4.90 -3.22 9.25
CA SER A 37 4.14 -1.97 9.35
C SER A 37 2.79 -2.11 8.66
N ALA A 38 1.77 -1.43 9.17
CA ALA A 38 0.42 -1.47 8.65
C ALA A 38 0.11 -0.18 7.86
N PRO A 39 -0.01 -0.25 6.53
CA PRO A 39 -0.47 0.90 5.77
C PRO A 39 -1.97 1.10 6.02
N MET A 40 -2.40 2.36 6.05
CA MET A 40 -3.81 2.67 6.21
C MET A 40 -4.51 2.64 4.86
N CYS A 41 -5.70 2.03 4.80
CA CYS A 41 -6.53 1.99 3.61
C CYS A 41 -7.69 2.97 3.76
N TYR A 42 -7.83 3.87 2.80
CA TYR A 42 -8.87 4.90 2.79
C TYR A 42 -9.65 4.87 1.48
N THR A 43 -10.84 5.44 1.49
CA THR A 43 -11.53 5.81 0.26
C THR A 43 -10.72 6.94 -0.39
N GLU A 44 -10.50 6.85 -1.70
CA GLU A 44 -9.71 7.86 -2.41
C GLU A 44 -10.35 9.24 -2.26
N GLY A 45 -9.53 10.23 -1.91
CA GLY A 45 -9.98 11.58 -1.64
C GLY A 45 -10.32 11.86 -0.18
N GLU A 46 -10.53 10.83 0.63
CA GLU A 46 -10.79 11.00 2.06
C GLU A 46 -9.53 11.42 2.81
N PHE A 47 -8.40 10.83 2.45
CA PHE A 47 -7.11 11.25 2.96
C PHE A 47 -6.46 12.18 1.94
N ARG A 48 -6.14 13.40 2.36
CA ARG A 48 -5.52 14.38 1.47
C ARG A 48 -4.01 14.18 1.41
N THR A 49 -3.52 13.91 0.20
CA THR A 49 -2.08 13.88 -0.03
C THR A 49 -1.57 15.31 -0.25
N GLY A 50 -0.37 15.57 0.23
CA GLY A 50 0.27 16.87 0.09
C GLY A 50 1.48 16.83 -0.84
N ALA A 51 2.14 17.98 -0.98
CA ALA A 51 3.32 18.12 -1.84
C ALA A 51 4.50 17.25 -1.36
N SER A 52 4.50 16.87 -0.08
CA SER A 52 5.55 16.01 0.48
C SER A 52 5.21 14.53 0.46
N ASP A 53 4.10 14.15 -0.16
CA ASP A 53 3.74 12.74 -0.33
C ASP A 53 4.20 12.23 -1.68
N VAL A 54 4.63 10.97 -1.71
CA VAL A 54 5.14 10.31 -2.90
C VAL A 54 4.21 9.18 -3.30
N LEU A 55 3.80 9.15 -4.55
CA LEU A 55 3.04 8.03 -5.11
C LEU A 55 4.02 6.92 -5.49
N LEU A 56 3.96 5.80 -4.78
CA LEU A 56 4.82 4.66 -5.05
C LEU A 56 4.31 3.80 -6.19
N ALA A 57 3.01 3.59 -6.23
CA ALA A 57 2.41 2.69 -7.21
C ALA A 57 0.91 2.96 -7.37
N ALA A 58 0.40 2.61 -8.55
CA ALA A 58 -1.02 2.51 -8.82
C ALA A 58 -1.30 1.03 -9.09
N LEU A 59 -1.90 0.36 -8.10
CA LEU A 59 -2.04 -1.09 -8.10
C LEU A 59 -3.30 -1.51 -8.83
N ARG A 60 -3.14 -2.37 -9.83
CA ARG A 60 -4.27 -2.96 -10.54
C ARG A 60 -4.78 -4.18 -9.78
N VAL A 61 -6.06 -4.18 -9.47
CA VAL A 61 -6.72 -5.27 -8.76
C VAL A 61 -7.87 -5.77 -9.64
N ASP A 62 -7.98 -7.10 -9.80
CA ASP A 62 -9.05 -7.71 -10.57
C ASP A 62 -10.41 -7.24 -10.07
N ARG A 63 -11.30 -6.86 -11.00
CA ARG A 63 -12.67 -6.43 -10.73
C ARG A 63 -12.77 -5.08 -10.02
N VAL A 64 -11.66 -4.39 -9.86
CA VAL A 64 -11.64 -3.02 -9.33
C VAL A 64 -11.36 -2.08 -10.51
N PRO A 65 -12.33 -1.22 -10.88
CA PRO A 65 -12.20 -0.40 -12.10
C PRO A 65 -11.07 0.62 -12.04
N GLU A 66 -10.83 1.23 -10.87
CA GLU A 66 -9.77 2.20 -10.70
C GLU A 66 -8.59 1.58 -9.96
N PRO A 67 -7.34 1.95 -10.31
CA PRO A 67 -6.18 1.44 -9.58
C PRO A 67 -6.20 1.92 -8.13
N VAL A 68 -5.69 1.08 -7.24
CA VAL A 68 -5.51 1.43 -5.83
C VAL A 68 -4.16 2.12 -5.71
N THR A 69 -4.16 3.40 -5.35
CA THR A 69 -2.92 4.16 -5.23
C THR A 69 -2.24 3.91 -3.88
N PHE A 70 -0.92 3.81 -3.89
CA PHE A 70 -0.14 3.61 -2.67
C PHE A 70 0.78 4.81 -2.47
N TRP A 71 0.56 5.54 -1.39
CA TRP A 71 1.27 6.77 -1.07
C TRP A 71 2.13 6.63 0.18
N MET A 72 3.17 7.42 0.25
CA MET A 72 4.08 7.45 1.38
C MET A 72 4.62 8.88 1.51
N SER A 73 4.85 9.34 2.74
CA SER A 73 5.50 10.64 2.89
C SER A 73 6.92 10.58 2.32
N ALA A 74 7.44 11.74 1.89
CA ALA A 74 8.80 11.80 1.35
C ALA A 74 9.83 11.32 2.38
N ALA A 75 9.64 11.64 3.65
CA ALA A 75 10.54 11.18 4.72
C ALA A 75 10.53 9.66 4.85
N GLN A 76 9.36 9.04 4.75
CA GLN A 76 9.25 7.58 4.76
C GLN A 76 9.87 6.97 3.50
N PHE A 77 9.67 7.60 2.35
CA PHE A 77 10.22 7.12 1.09
C PHE A 77 11.75 7.03 1.13
N GLU A 78 12.42 7.96 1.78
CA GLU A 78 13.88 7.90 1.93
C GLU A 78 14.34 6.61 2.63
N ARG A 79 13.54 6.08 3.54
CA ARG A 79 13.83 4.82 4.24
C ARG A 79 13.49 3.59 3.40
N TRP A 80 12.47 3.67 2.55
CA TRP A 80 11.93 2.53 1.82
C TRP A 80 12.35 2.44 0.36
N ARG A 81 13.03 3.47 -0.17
CA ARG A 81 13.33 3.57 -1.61
C ARG A 81 14.14 2.41 -2.18
N HIS A 82 14.89 1.70 -1.35
CA HIS A 82 15.71 0.55 -1.77
C HIS A 82 15.05 -0.78 -1.47
N THR A 83 13.76 -0.78 -1.18
CA THR A 83 13.01 -1.99 -0.86
C THR A 83 11.89 -2.24 -1.85
N HIS A 84 11.57 -3.52 -2.01
CA HIS A 84 10.33 -3.97 -2.65
C HIS A 84 9.32 -4.25 -1.55
N LEU A 85 8.10 -3.75 -1.71
CA LEU A 85 7.04 -3.91 -0.73
C LEU A 85 5.98 -4.86 -1.26
N THR A 86 5.51 -5.76 -0.41
CA THR A 86 4.35 -6.60 -0.70
C THR A 86 3.31 -6.34 0.39
N VAL A 87 2.11 -5.96 -0.04
CA VAL A 87 0.99 -5.75 0.88
C VAL A 87 0.30 -7.09 1.09
N ASP A 88 0.25 -7.52 2.33
CA ASP A 88 -0.44 -8.73 2.76
C ASP A 88 -1.54 -8.36 3.73
N VAL A 89 -2.31 -9.33 4.16
CA VAL A 89 -3.35 -9.14 5.18
C VAL A 89 -3.24 -10.23 6.21
N VAL A 90 -3.35 -9.84 7.48
CA VAL A 90 -3.24 -10.77 8.61
C VAL A 90 -4.35 -10.48 9.61
N PRO A 91 -4.75 -11.47 10.45
CA PRO A 91 -5.67 -11.23 11.53
C PRO A 91 -5.08 -10.21 12.51
N GLY A 92 -5.93 -9.36 13.07
CA GLY A 92 -5.52 -8.38 14.06
C GLY A 92 -6.22 -7.05 13.88
N ARG A 93 -5.90 -6.09 14.75
CA ARG A 93 -6.45 -4.75 14.65
C ARG A 93 -5.59 -3.88 13.75
N GLY A 94 -6.22 -3.28 12.74
CA GLY A 94 -5.62 -2.20 11.99
C GLY A 94 -5.79 -0.87 12.70
N GLY A 95 -5.36 0.22 12.05
CA GLY A 95 -5.64 1.57 12.52
C GLY A 95 -7.15 1.81 12.53
N GLY A 96 -7.66 2.56 13.51
CA GLY A 96 -9.09 2.71 13.73
C GLY A 96 -9.89 3.24 12.56
N PHE A 97 -9.26 4.04 11.69
CA PHE A 97 -9.93 4.61 10.51
C PHE A 97 -9.63 3.86 9.22
N SER A 98 -8.81 2.81 9.27
CA SER A 98 -8.51 2.01 8.09
C SER A 98 -9.71 1.13 7.75
N LEU A 99 -10.05 1.04 6.47
CA LEU A 99 -11.31 0.42 6.02
C LEU A 99 -11.44 -1.05 6.36
N GLU A 100 -10.34 -1.77 6.50
CA GLU A 100 -10.37 -3.20 6.83
C GLU A 100 -10.57 -3.48 8.32
N ALA A 101 -10.41 -2.46 9.18
CA ALA A 101 -10.46 -2.65 10.63
C ALA A 101 -11.72 -3.36 11.13
N PRO A 102 -12.94 -3.03 10.63
CA PRO A 102 -14.16 -3.72 11.09
C PRO A 102 -14.19 -5.22 10.80
N GLU A 103 -13.37 -5.71 9.88
CA GLU A 103 -13.31 -7.14 9.55
C GLU A 103 -12.38 -7.94 10.45
N GLY A 104 -11.73 -7.29 11.42
CA GLY A 104 -10.83 -7.96 12.35
C GLY A 104 -9.49 -8.35 11.72
N VAL A 105 -9.13 -7.71 10.63
CA VAL A 105 -7.86 -7.94 9.94
C VAL A 105 -7.14 -6.61 9.75
N ARG A 106 -5.87 -6.68 9.38
CA ARG A 106 -5.09 -5.49 9.03
C ARG A 106 -4.21 -5.78 7.82
N PHE A 107 -3.98 -4.77 7.03
CA PHE A 107 -2.95 -4.82 5.99
C PHE A 107 -1.57 -4.75 6.65
N LEU A 108 -0.61 -5.39 6.02
CA LEU A 108 0.73 -5.52 6.56
C LEU A 108 1.72 -5.41 5.39
N ILE A 109 2.81 -4.68 5.59
CA ILE A 109 3.87 -4.60 4.60
C ILE A 109 4.93 -5.64 4.89
N ARG A 110 5.26 -6.44 3.88
CA ARG A 110 6.46 -7.28 3.87
C ARG A 110 7.45 -6.64 2.92
N SER A 111 8.69 -6.54 3.34
CA SER A 111 9.71 -5.88 2.55
C SER A 111 10.91 -6.77 2.30
N ARG A 112 11.60 -6.53 1.20
CA ARG A 112 12.92 -7.09 0.91
C ARG A 112 13.76 -6.04 0.21
N LEU A 113 15.06 -6.18 0.25
CA LEU A 113 15.92 -5.29 -0.50
C LEU A 113 15.74 -5.49 -2.00
N LEU A 114 15.83 -4.41 -2.75
CA LEU A 114 15.84 -4.47 -4.19
C LEU A 114 17.18 -5.05 -4.67
N THR A 115 17.14 -5.80 -5.78
CA THR A 115 18.34 -6.21 -6.46
C THR A 115 18.95 -5.03 -7.23
N ALA A 116 20.20 -5.17 -7.69
CA ALA A 116 20.83 -4.14 -8.51
C ALA A 116 20.04 -3.88 -9.79
N GLU A 117 19.50 -4.94 -10.41
CA GLU A 117 18.68 -4.81 -11.62
C GLU A 117 17.40 -4.05 -11.35
N GLU A 118 16.75 -4.33 -10.21
CA GLU A 118 15.53 -3.64 -9.83
C GLU A 118 15.78 -2.17 -9.53
N ASN A 119 16.88 -1.84 -8.84
CA ASN A 119 17.27 -0.46 -8.60
C ASN A 119 17.48 0.29 -9.92
N ALA A 120 18.15 -0.34 -10.88
CA ALA A 120 18.38 0.25 -12.20
C ALA A 120 17.05 0.48 -12.94
N ALA A 121 16.13 -0.48 -12.88
CA ALA A 121 14.81 -0.37 -13.52
C ALA A 121 13.99 0.78 -12.94
N LEU A 122 14.19 1.12 -11.66
CA LEU A 122 13.51 2.22 -10.99
C LEU A 122 14.26 3.56 -11.13
N GLY A 123 15.40 3.57 -11.82
CA GLY A 123 16.20 4.79 -11.99
C GLY A 123 16.98 5.20 -10.76
N GLN A 124 17.26 4.25 -9.89
CA GLN A 124 18.00 4.50 -8.64
C GLN A 124 19.45 4.07 -8.70
#